data_b907150a66dfebedb1a772da89254ba9
#
_entry.id   b907150a66dfebedb1a772da89254ba9
#
_cell.length_a   1.000
_cell.length_b   1.000
_cell.length_c   1.000
_cell.angle_alpha   90.00
_cell.angle_beta   90.00
_cell.angle_gamma   90.00
#
_symmetry.space_group_name_H-M   'P 1'
#
loop_
_entity.id
_entity.type
_entity.pdbx_description
1 polymer ?
#
loop_
_entity_poly.entity_id
_entity_poly.type
_entity_poly.pdbx_seq_one_letter_code
_entity_poly.pdbx_strand_id
1 'polypeptide(L)'
;MAILFSNATILPMTADEGSPKTFTGFVGVAGSRIALVTESASEADAFRAAHPDARIIDCTGRLLMPGLVNTHCHAAMTLQRSYADDIALMEWLHDYIWPFEARQTADDVALGMTLGVVEMLLGEIGRAHV
;
A
#
# COMPACT_ATOMS: atom_id res chain seq x y z
N MET A 1 -11.06 12.65 -10.93
CA MET A 1 -11.90 11.75 -10.10
C MET A 1 -11.70 12.12 -8.65
N ALA A 2 -12.78 12.28 -7.90
CA ALA A 2 -12.72 12.52 -6.46
C ALA A 2 -13.42 11.39 -5.69
N ILE A 3 -12.99 11.14 -4.45
CA ILE A 3 -13.56 10.14 -3.54
C ILE A 3 -13.68 10.79 -2.17
N LEU A 4 -14.81 10.56 -1.49
CA LEU A 4 -14.99 10.91 -0.09
C LEU A 4 -15.26 9.63 0.70
N PHE A 5 -14.34 9.29 1.60
CA PHE A 5 -14.53 8.27 2.62
C PHE A 5 -15.24 8.90 3.81
N SER A 6 -16.36 8.33 4.24
CA SER A 6 -17.19 8.86 5.33
C SER A 6 -17.27 7.87 6.48
N ASN A 7 -17.42 8.39 7.71
CA ASN A 7 -17.63 7.61 8.93
C ASN A 7 -16.49 6.63 9.26
N ALA A 8 -15.28 6.87 8.76
CA ALA A 8 -14.12 6.03 9.04
C ALA A 8 -13.56 6.31 10.44
N THR A 9 -13.05 5.28 11.11
CA THR A 9 -12.05 5.48 12.16
C THR A 9 -10.73 5.79 11.47
N ILE A 10 -10.21 7.02 11.61
CA ILE A 10 -9.03 7.49 10.89
C ILE A 10 -7.83 7.42 11.81
N LEU A 11 -6.73 6.83 11.32
CA LEU A 11 -5.40 6.83 11.92
C LEU A 11 -4.44 7.57 10.99
N PRO A 12 -4.19 8.87 11.19
CA PRO A 12 -3.49 9.70 10.20
C PRO A 12 -1.98 9.43 10.14
N MET A 13 -1.38 8.77 11.14
CA MET A 13 0.06 8.50 11.24
C MET A 13 0.93 9.76 11.09
N THR A 14 0.42 10.91 11.54
CA THR A 14 1.18 12.16 11.60
C THR A 14 2.18 12.12 12.74
N ALA A 15 3.37 12.71 12.52
CA ALA A 15 4.53 12.63 13.42
C ALA A 15 4.44 13.57 14.64
N ASP A 16 3.27 14.08 14.98
CA ASP A 16 3.10 14.94 16.14
C ASP A 16 3.25 14.17 17.45
N GLU A 17 3.85 14.82 18.43
CA GLU A 17 4.31 14.26 19.70
C GLU A 17 3.26 13.39 20.40
N GLY A 18 3.54 12.10 20.55
CA GLY A 18 2.74 11.15 21.30
C GLY A 18 2.24 9.97 20.47
N SER A 19 1.45 9.10 21.09
CA SER A 19 0.81 7.98 20.40
C SER A 19 -0.16 8.49 19.34
N PRO A 20 -0.20 7.92 18.13
CA PRO A 20 -1.13 8.32 17.09
C PRO A 20 -2.56 8.23 17.62
N LYS A 21 -3.30 9.33 17.52
CA LYS A 21 -4.69 9.40 17.96
C LYS A 21 -5.60 9.06 16.80
N THR A 22 -6.54 8.15 17.04
CA THR A 22 -7.61 7.88 16.11
C THR A 22 -8.80 8.80 16.38
N PHE A 23 -9.53 9.14 15.33
CA PHE A 23 -10.80 9.85 15.41
C PHE A 23 -11.77 9.32 14.34
N THR A 24 -13.06 9.56 14.52
CA THR A 24 -14.06 9.24 13.49
C THR A 24 -14.31 10.47 12.63
N GLY A 25 -14.25 10.30 11.30
CA GLY A 25 -14.38 11.45 10.42
C GLY A 25 -14.41 11.08 8.93
N PHE A 26 -13.85 12.00 8.14
CA PHE A 26 -13.92 12.01 6.69
C PHE A 26 -12.54 12.21 6.08
N VAL A 27 -12.29 11.51 4.96
CA VAL A 27 -11.12 11.73 4.11
C VAL A 27 -11.57 11.96 2.68
N GLY A 28 -11.23 13.12 2.13
CA GLY A 28 -11.48 13.50 0.75
C GLY A 28 -10.22 13.36 -0.10
N VAL A 29 -10.31 12.63 -1.21
CA VAL A 29 -9.24 12.49 -2.20
C VAL A 29 -9.66 13.18 -3.48
N ALA A 30 -8.80 14.05 -4.02
CA ALA A 30 -8.99 14.71 -5.30
C ALA A 30 -7.79 14.43 -6.21
N GLY A 31 -8.03 13.76 -7.33
CA GLY A 31 -6.96 13.28 -8.19
C GLY A 31 -6.07 12.26 -7.48
N SER A 32 -4.80 12.61 -7.31
CA SER A 32 -3.80 11.77 -6.63
C SER A 32 -3.43 12.27 -5.23
N ARG A 33 -4.20 13.20 -4.66
CA ARG A 33 -3.87 13.81 -3.37
C ARG A 33 -5.01 13.68 -2.36
N ILE A 34 -4.65 13.52 -1.10
CA ILE A 34 -5.55 13.71 0.03
C ILE A 34 -5.77 15.23 0.17
N ALA A 35 -6.99 15.67 -0.06
CA ALA A 35 -7.38 17.07 -0.05
C ALA A 35 -8.12 17.47 1.24
N LEU A 36 -8.66 16.49 1.97
CA LEU A 36 -9.40 16.72 3.21
C LEU A 36 -9.13 15.56 4.18
N VAL A 37 -8.88 15.89 5.44
CA VAL A 37 -8.94 14.98 6.59
C VAL A 37 -9.59 15.76 7.74
N THR A 38 -10.79 15.34 8.17
CA THR A 38 -11.55 16.14 9.14
C THR A 38 -12.56 15.31 9.94
N GLU A 39 -12.89 15.78 11.12
CA GLU A 39 -14.05 15.30 11.92
C GLU A 39 -15.33 16.07 11.56
N SER A 40 -15.21 17.20 10.87
CA SER A 40 -16.30 18.15 10.60
C SER A 40 -17.17 17.68 9.44
N ALA A 41 -18.44 17.39 9.69
CA ALA A 41 -19.42 17.10 8.66
C ALA A 41 -19.61 18.27 7.68
N SER A 42 -19.53 19.52 8.16
CA SER A 42 -19.67 20.72 7.32
C SER A 42 -18.53 20.87 6.30
N GLU A 43 -17.30 20.49 6.68
CA GLU A 43 -16.17 20.49 5.76
C GLU A 43 -16.29 19.34 4.72
N ALA A 44 -16.80 18.19 5.14
CA ALA A 44 -17.09 17.08 4.25
C ALA A 44 -18.18 17.45 3.22
N ASP A 45 -19.22 18.18 3.66
CA ASP A 45 -20.27 18.69 2.75
C ASP A 45 -19.72 19.76 1.81
N ALA A 46 -18.83 20.63 2.26
CA ALA A 46 -18.14 21.59 1.40
C ALA A 46 -17.29 20.88 0.34
N PHE A 47 -16.58 19.81 0.73
CA PHE A 47 -15.83 18.97 -0.22
C PHE A 47 -16.75 18.32 -1.27
N ARG A 48 -17.92 17.81 -0.86
CA ARG A 48 -18.91 17.24 -1.77
C ARG A 48 -19.47 18.28 -2.74
N ALA A 49 -19.75 19.49 -2.25
CA ALA A 49 -20.22 20.58 -3.07
C ALA A 49 -19.18 21.00 -4.13
N ALA A 50 -17.90 21.00 -3.77
CA ALA A 50 -16.80 21.29 -4.68
C ALA A 50 -16.53 20.14 -5.68
N HIS A 51 -16.95 18.92 -5.36
CA HIS A 51 -16.75 17.72 -6.17
C HIS A 51 -18.06 16.94 -6.35
N PRO A 52 -19.02 17.44 -7.14
CA PRO A 52 -20.38 16.86 -7.26
C PRO A 52 -20.37 15.41 -7.80
N ASP A 53 -19.34 15.03 -8.57
CA ASP A 53 -19.15 13.68 -9.10
C ASP A 53 -18.27 12.79 -8.19
N ALA A 54 -18.01 13.20 -6.95
CA ALA A 54 -17.20 12.40 -6.03
C ALA A 54 -17.92 11.11 -5.66
N ARG A 55 -17.20 9.98 -5.76
CA ARG A 55 -17.68 8.72 -5.22
C ARG A 55 -17.65 8.77 -3.69
N ILE A 56 -18.78 8.50 -3.04
CA ILE A 56 -18.86 8.41 -1.58
C ILE A 56 -18.76 6.95 -1.17
N ILE A 57 -17.86 6.67 -0.22
CA ILE A 57 -17.65 5.35 0.35
C ILE A 57 -17.93 5.44 1.85
N ASP A 58 -18.96 4.74 2.32
CA ASP A 58 -19.22 4.60 3.75
C ASP A 58 -18.23 3.61 4.36
N CYS A 59 -17.47 4.07 5.34
CA CYS A 59 -16.45 3.32 6.06
C CYS A 59 -16.85 3.07 7.52
N THR A 60 -18.13 3.06 7.84
CA THR A 60 -18.60 2.73 9.18
C THR A 60 -18.03 1.40 9.65
N GLY A 61 -17.40 1.39 10.83
CA GLY A 61 -16.76 0.21 11.42
C GLY A 61 -15.43 -0.20 10.75
N ARG A 62 -14.87 0.65 9.87
CA ARG A 62 -13.58 0.40 9.20
C ARG A 62 -12.51 1.39 9.68
N LEU A 63 -11.28 0.90 9.72
CA LEU A 63 -10.09 1.73 9.93
C LEU A 63 -9.58 2.24 8.59
N LEU A 64 -9.33 3.54 8.51
CA LEU A 64 -8.68 4.20 7.38
C LEU A 64 -7.33 4.74 7.84
N MET A 65 -6.26 4.30 7.21
CA MET A 65 -4.89 4.67 7.53
C MET A 65 -4.06 4.73 6.25
N PRO A 66 -2.90 5.38 6.26
CA PRO A 66 -1.93 5.25 5.15
C PRO A 66 -1.58 3.78 4.91
N GLY A 67 -1.37 3.41 3.64
CA GLY A 67 -0.92 2.08 3.28
C GLY A 67 0.42 1.75 3.96
N LEU A 68 0.61 0.49 4.31
CA LEU A 68 1.82 0.00 4.95
C LEU A 68 3.06 0.23 4.06
N VAL A 69 4.23 0.35 4.67
CA VAL A 69 5.50 0.50 3.97
C VAL A 69 6.31 -0.77 4.16
N ASN A 70 6.57 -1.48 3.07
CA ASN A 70 7.52 -2.58 3.06
C ASN A 70 8.93 -2.01 2.86
N THR A 71 9.76 -2.08 3.90
CA THR A 71 11.11 -1.50 3.90
C THR A 71 12.17 -2.45 3.38
N HIS A 72 11.85 -3.71 3.10
CA HIS A 72 12.74 -4.69 2.53
C HIS A 72 11.96 -5.74 1.75
N CYS A 73 12.22 -5.87 0.46
CA CYS A 73 11.64 -6.92 -0.38
C CYS A 73 12.54 -7.24 -1.58
N HIS A 74 12.33 -8.42 -2.11
CA HIS A 74 12.95 -8.92 -3.35
C HIS A 74 11.83 -9.23 -4.36
N ALA A 75 11.05 -8.22 -4.73
CA ALA A 75 9.83 -8.41 -5.52
C ALA A 75 10.08 -9.10 -6.87
N ALA A 76 11.22 -8.84 -7.52
CA ALA A 76 11.59 -9.52 -8.76
C ALA A 76 11.81 -11.03 -8.58
N MET A 77 12.15 -11.48 -7.35
CA MET A 77 12.41 -12.89 -7.03
C MET A 77 11.12 -13.67 -6.68
N THR A 78 9.95 -13.09 -6.83
CA THR A 78 8.68 -13.74 -6.45
C THR A 78 8.47 -15.09 -7.15
N LEU A 79 8.97 -15.26 -8.38
CA LEU A 79 8.93 -16.53 -9.11
C LEU A 79 9.88 -17.59 -8.56
N GLN A 80 10.80 -17.21 -7.69
CA GLN A 80 11.78 -18.11 -7.06
C GLN A 80 11.31 -18.59 -5.67
N ARG A 81 10.10 -18.26 -5.27
CA ARG A 81 9.55 -18.64 -3.97
C ARG A 81 9.58 -20.14 -3.79
N SER A 82 10.07 -20.60 -2.64
CA SER A 82 10.27 -22.02 -2.31
C SER A 82 11.25 -22.77 -3.23
N TYR A 83 12.09 -22.04 -3.96
CA TYR A 83 13.16 -22.64 -4.73
C TYR A 83 14.37 -22.86 -3.83
N ALA A 84 14.66 -24.13 -3.54
CA ALA A 84 15.77 -24.55 -2.67
C ALA A 84 15.63 -24.03 -1.21
N ASP A 85 14.63 -24.55 -0.50
CA ASP A 85 14.40 -24.28 0.93
C ASP A 85 15.38 -25.12 1.81
N ASP A 86 15.55 -24.70 3.05
CA ASP A 86 16.28 -25.39 4.13
C ASP A 86 17.79 -25.63 3.87
N ILE A 87 18.45 -24.72 3.16
CA ILE A 87 19.88 -24.76 2.91
C ILE A 87 20.62 -23.56 3.51
N ALA A 88 21.94 -23.72 3.75
CA ALA A 88 22.77 -22.64 4.24
C ALA A 88 22.80 -21.47 3.23
N LEU A 89 22.84 -20.21 3.74
CA LEU A 89 22.75 -19.02 2.90
C LEU A 89 23.74 -18.99 1.73
N MET A 90 25.00 -19.33 1.98
CA MET A 90 26.01 -19.25 0.93
C MET A 90 25.84 -20.35 -0.14
N GLU A 91 25.46 -21.55 0.27
CA GLU A 91 25.10 -22.62 -0.63
C GLU A 91 23.86 -22.25 -1.47
N TRP A 92 22.82 -21.71 -0.80
CA TRP A 92 21.62 -21.22 -1.47
C TRP A 92 21.94 -20.17 -2.54
N LEU A 93 22.81 -19.20 -2.22
CA LEU A 93 23.20 -18.16 -3.17
C LEU A 93 24.00 -18.73 -4.36
N HIS A 94 25.06 -19.50 -4.06
CA HIS A 94 26.01 -19.95 -5.07
C HIS A 94 25.45 -21.03 -6.00
N ASP A 95 24.72 -22.00 -5.43
CA ASP A 95 24.34 -23.20 -6.15
C ASP A 95 22.94 -23.09 -6.76
N TYR A 96 22.10 -22.16 -6.27
CA TYR A 96 20.72 -22.02 -6.71
C TYR A 96 20.39 -20.63 -7.24
N ILE A 97 20.57 -19.59 -6.44
CA ILE A 97 20.02 -18.27 -6.81
C ILE A 97 20.82 -17.61 -7.93
N TRP A 98 22.13 -17.46 -7.79
CA TRP A 98 22.92 -16.84 -8.84
C TRP A 98 22.90 -17.58 -10.19
N PRO A 99 22.97 -18.94 -10.23
CA PRO A 99 22.77 -19.67 -11.47
C PRO A 99 21.36 -19.52 -12.06
N PHE A 100 20.33 -19.34 -11.23
CA PHE A 100 18.97 -19.06 -11.69
C PHE A 100 18.89 -17.64 -12.28
N GLU A 101 19.35 -16.65 -11.55
CA GLU A 101 19.34 -15.24 -11.99
C GLU A 101 20.13 -15.03 -13.27
N ALA A 102 21.25 -15.71 -13.43
CA ALA A 102 22.07 -15.64 -14.66
C ALA A 102 21.34 -16.14 -15.93
N ARG A 103 20.23 -16.86 -15.77
CA ARG A 103 19.40 -17.38 -16.88
C ARG A 103 18.11 -16.59 -17.08
N GLN A 104 17.76 -15.69 -16.15
CA GLN A 104 16.56 -14.87 -16.26
C GLN A 104 16.67 -13.89 -17.42
N THR A 105 15.58 -13.73 -18.12
CA THR A 105 15.38 -12.66 -19.09
C THR A 105 14.80 -11.41 -18.41
N ALA A 106 14.83 -10.27 -19.10
CA ALA A 106 14.16 -9.07 -18.63
C ALA A 106 12.65 -9.27 -18.42
N ASP A 107 12.03 -10.11 -19.25
CA ASP A 107 10.61 -10.44 -19.16
C ASP A 107 10.30 -11.26 -17.89
N ASP A 108 11.17 -12.22 -17.53
CA ASP A 108 11.03 -13.01 -16.30
C ASP A 108 11.10 -12.11 -15.06
N VAL A 109 12.07 -11.18 -15.03
CA VAL A 109 12.22 -10.19 -13.94
C VAL A 109 10.99 -9.29 -13.86
N ALA A 110 10.48 -8.80 -15.01
CA ALA A 110 9.29 -7.97 -15.06
C ALA A 110 8.04 -8.72 -14.59
N LEU A 111 7.91 -9.99 -14.94
CA LEU A 111 6.80 -10.84 -14.50
C LEU A 111 6.85 -11.09 -12.99
N GLY A 112 8.03 -11.46 -12.45
CA GLY A 112 8.24 -11.65 -11.01
C GLY A 112 7.93 -10.39 -10.22
N MET A 113 8.43 -9.24 -10.68
CA MET A 113 8.13 -7.93 -10.08
C MET A 113 6.64 -7.63 -10.11
N THR A 114 5.96 -7.86 -11.24
CA THR A 114 4.53 -7.60 -11.38
C THR A 114 3.72 -8.42 -10.38
N LEU A 115 4.03 -9.72 -10.26
CA LEU A 115 3.37 -10.60 -9.29
C LEU A 115 3.60 -10.12 -7.86
N GLY A 116 4.84 -9.79 -7.49
CA GLY A 116 5.16 -9.26 -6.16
C GLY A 116 4.44 -7.96 -5.85
N VAL A 117 4.33 -7.04 -6.81
CA VAL A 117 3.59 -5.78 -6.65
C VAL A 117 2.09 -6.04 -6.46
N VAL A 118 1.50 -6.96 -7.23
CA VAL A 118 0.07 -7.32 -7.06
C VAL A 118 -0.18 -7.88 -5.66
N GLU A 119 0.66 -8.79 -5.19
CA GLU A 119 0.55 -9.34 -3.83
C GLU A 119 0.69 -8.26 -2.75
N MET A 120 1.66 -7.36 -2.91
CA MET A 120 1.83 -6.23 -1.99
C MET A 120 0.60 -5.32 -1.96
N LEU A 121 0.02 -4.98 -3.11
CA LEU A 121 -1.20 -4.15 -3.18
C LEU A 121 -2.40 -4.84 -2.52
N LEU A 122 -2.57 -6.14 -2.73
CA LEU A 122 -3.62 -6.93 -2.07
C LEU A 122 -3.39 -7.08 -0.57
N GLY A 123 -2.14 -6.96 -0.11
CA GLY A 123 -1.74 -6.97 1.30
C GLY A 123 -1.69 -5.58 1.94
N GLU A 124 -2.35 -4.56 1.35
CA GLU A 124 -2.40 -3.18 1.87
C GLU A 124 -1.03 -2.48 1.93
N ILE A 125 -0.04 -2.93 1.17
CA ILE A 125 1.25 -2.26 1.07
C ILE A 125 1.13 -1.07 0.11
N GLY A 126 1.23 0.14 0.64
CA GLY A 126 1.14 1.38 -0.14
C GLY A 126 2.47 1.84 -0.73
N ARG A 127 3.59 1.36 -0.20
CA ARG A 127 4.95 1.67 -0.67
C ARG A 127 5.89 0.51 -0.37
N ALA A 128 6.82 0.24 -1.27
CA ALA A 128 7.89 -0.73 -1.06
C ALA A 128 9.25 -0.13 -1.45
N HIS A 129 10.32 -0.56 -0.76
CA HIS A 129 11.71 -0.39 -1.18
C HIS A 129 12.16 -1.70 -1.81
N VAL A 130 12.68 -1.63 -3.03
CA VAL A 130 13.12 -2.77 -3.85
C VAL A 130 14.60 -2.69 -4.11
#